data_279e946630d7ace970f7629d8628c591
#
_entry.id   279e946630d7ace970f7629d8628c591
#
_cell.length_a   1.000
_cell.length_b   1.000
_cell.length_c   1.000
_cell.angle_alpha   90.00
_cell.angle_beta   90.00
_cell.angle_gamma   90.00
#
_symmetry.space_group_name_H-M   'P 1'
#
loop_
_entity.id
_entity.type
_entity.pdbx_description
1 polymer ?
#
loop_
_entity_poly.entity_id
_entity_poly.type
_entity_poly.pdbx_seq_one_letter_code
_entity_poly.pdbx_strand_id
1 'polypeptide(L)'
;MAASTVVQRNLPYLRQQFLAALQTCSAVVKVLSLAVFLCYFLSYSQVASRAVCVTPGYIIPPSFWIWTAFTHAFFENSVWMVIADIVTVGLCGKLIEPLWGAIEMLTFFAIVNTSVAFLSVAYYIVLYSISWNPDYLFAVRIHGLAGYCAAVMVAVKQIMPDHVLV
;
A
#
# COMPACT_ATOMS: atom_id res chain seq x y z
N MET A 1 -34.57 -3.59 -15.79
CA MET A 1 -34.57 -2.29 -16.50
C MET A 1 -34.37 -1.08 -15.56
N ALA A 2 -34.89 -1.04 -14.34
CA ALA A 2 -34.76 0.13 -13.44
C ALA A 2 -33.31 0.39 -12.92
N ALA A 3 -32.51 -0.64 -12.70
CA ALA A 3 -31.16 -0.49 -12.18
C ALA A 3 -30.17 0.16 -13.18
N SER A 4 -30.31 -0.13 -14.47
CA SER A 4 -29.45 0.44 -15.51
C SER A 4 -29.70 1.94 -15.73
N THR A 5 -30.92 2.39 -15.56
CA THR A 5 -31.29 3.81 -15.70
C THR A 5 -30.82 4.66 -14.53
N VAL A 6 -30.79 4.12 -13.32
CA VAL A 6 -30.27 4.80 -12.12
C VAL A 6 -28.74 4.93 -12.20
N VAL A 7 -28.04 3.90 -12.67
CA VAL A 7 -26.60 3.93 -12.87
C VAL A 7 -26.22 4.94 -13.94
N GLN A 8 -26.89 4.96 -15.09
CA GLN A 8 -26.63 5.92 -16.18
C GLN A 8 -26.87 7.36 -15.76
N ARG A 9 -27.88 7.64 -14.92
CA ARG A 9 -28.21 8.98 -14.47
C ARG A 9 -27.18 9.52 -13.45
N ASN A 10 -26.60 8.64 -12.64
CA ASN A 10 -25.63 9.00 -11.61
C ASN A 10 -24.17 8.98 -12.09
N LEU A 11 -23.90 8.38 -13.25
CA LEU A 11 -22.55 8.26 -13.81
C LEU A 11 -21.84 9.63 -14.02
N PRO A 12 -22.50 10.67 -14.61
CA PRO A 12 -21.85 11.96 -14.78
C PRO A 12 -21.56 12.66 -13.43
N TYR A 13 -22.42 12.47 -12.43
CA TYR A 13 -22.24 13.02 -11.09
C TYR A 13 -21.08 12.35 -10.37
N LEU A 14 -21.00 11.01 -10.41
CA LEU A 14 -19.87 10.25 -9.86
C LEU A 14 -18.56 10.61 -10.56
N ARG A 15 -18.57 10.78 -11.88
CA ARG A 15 -17.41 11.21 -12.64
C ARG A 15 -16.95 12.62 -12.25
N GLN A 16 -17.86 13.56 -12.07
CA GLN A 16 -17.52 14.91 -11.63
C GLN A 16 -16.95 14.93 -10.22
N GLN A 17 -17.54 14.18 -9.27
CA GLN A 17 -16.99 14.04 -7.92
C GLN A 17 -15.62 13.40 -7.90
N PHE A 18 -15.42 12.37 -8.72
CA PHE A 18 -14.12 11.70 -8.84
C PHE A 18 -13.05 12.62 -9.43
N LEU A 19 -13.38 13.37 -10.49
CA LEU A 19 -12.46 14.35 -11.08
C LEU A 19 -12.15 15.50 -10.12
N ALA A 20 -13.13 15.99 -9.39
CA ALA A 20 -12.94 17.01 -8.36
C ALA A 20 -12.04 16.51 -7.22
N ALA A 21 -12.24 15.27 -6.77
CA ALA A 21 -11.38 14.64 -5.77
C ALA A 21 -9.93 14.49 -6.28
N LEU A 22 -9.74 14.08 -7.54
CA LEU A 22 -8.41 13.98 -8.15
C LEU A 22 -7.72 15.35 -8.31
N GLN A 23 -8.47 16.40 -8.60
CA GLN A 23 -7.91 17.77 -8.70
C GLN A 23 -7.46 18.30 -7.35
N THR A 24 -8.19 17.97 -6.30
CA THR A 24 -7.91 18.42 -4.92
C THR A 24 -6.78 17.63 -4.26
N CYS A 25 -6.41 16.42 -4.80
CA CYS A 25 -5.32 15.62 -4.27
C CYS A 25 -3.96 16.25 -4.57
N SER A 26 -3.07 16.18 -3.58
CA SER A 26 -1.67 16.56 -3.69
C SER A 26 -0.91 15.80 -4.79
N ALA A 27 0.17 16.39 -5.25
CA ALA A 27 1.09 15.73 -6.18
C ALA A 27 1.66 14.41 -5.62
N VAL A 28 1.93 14.36 -4.32
CA VAL A 28 2.45 13.16 -3.63
C VAL A 28 1.46 12.00 -3.73
N VAL A 29 0.19 12.25 -3.41
CA VAL A 29 -0.88 11.23 -3.51
C VAL A 29 -1.03 10.71 -4.94
N LYS A 30 -0.98 11.60 -5.93
CA LYS A 30 -1.07 11.22 -7.35
C LYS A 30 0.10 10.33 -7.77
N VAL A 31 1.33 10.67 -7.35
CA VAL A 31 2.53 9.90 -7.66
C VAL A 31 2.48 8.53 -6.99
N LEU A 32 2.11 8.45 -5.71
CA LEU A 32 1.99 7.17 -4.99
C LEU A 32 0.91 6.28 -5.61
N SER A 33 -0.27 6.81 -5.90
CA SER A 33 -1.36 6.06 -6.52
C SER A 33 -1.00 5.57 -7.93
N LEU A 34 -0.30 6.40 -8.71
CA LEU A 34 0.19 6.02 -10.02
C LEU A 34 1.25 4.91 -9.91
N ALA A 35 2.16 4.99 -8.94
CA ALA A 35 3.18 3.97 -8.70
C ALA A 35 2.54 2.61 -8.37
N VAL A 36 1.54 2.56 -7.47
CA VAL A 36 0.79 1.33 -7.15
C VAL A 36 0.12 0.77 -8.41
N PHE A 37 -0.54 1.64 -9.20
CA PHE A 37 -1.21 1.22 -10.43
C PHE A 37 -0.25 0.66 -11.47
N LEU A 38 0.91 1.31 -11.69
CA LEU A 38 1.93 0.83 -12.63
C LEU A 38 2.58 -0.48 -12.16
N CYS A 39 2.86 -0.62 -10.87
CA CYS A 39 3.42 -1.84 -10.30
C CYS A 39 2.45 -3.02 -10.38
N TYR A 40 1.14 -2.78 -10.42
CA TYR A 40 0.16 -3.83 -10.68
C TYR A 40 0.38 -4.49 -12.07
N PHE A 41 0.70 -3.72 -13.12
CA PHE A 41 1.03 -4.32 -14.41
C PHE A 41 2.33 -5.14 -14.39
N LEU A 42 3.29 -4.76 -13.53
CA LEU A 42 4.51 -5.55 -13.31
C LEU A 42 4.24 -6.87 -12.60
N SER A 43 3.11 -7.01 -11.90
CA SER A 43 2.75 -8.24 -11.18
C SER A 43 2.53 -9.44 -12.12
N TYR A 44 2.21 -9.20 -13.38
CA TYR A 44 2.11 -10.25 -14.38
C TYR A 44 3.45 -10.89 -14.75
N SER A 45 4.58 -10.22 -14.42
CA SER A 45 5.93 -10.74 -14.69
C SER A 45 6.52 -11.41 -13.44
N GLN A 46 6.85 -12.70 -13.53
CA GLN A 46 7.50 -13.46 -12.45
C GLN A 46 8.87 -12.88 -12.08
N VAL A 47 9.59 -12.32 -13.04
CA VAL A 47 10.90 -11.69 -12.82
C VAL A 47 10.75 -10.42 -12.02
N ALA A 48 9.79 -9.56 -12.39
CA ALA A 48 9.50 -8.32 -11.67
C ALA A 48 9.02 -8.61 -10.24
N SER A 49 8.15 -9.60 -10.05
CA SER A 49 7.69 -10.04 -8.74
C SER A 49 8.85 -10.40 -7.80
N ARG A 50 9.87 -11.14 -8.29
CA ARG A 50 11.05 -11.48 -7.48
C ARG A 50 11.88 -10.26 -7.12
N ALA A 51 12.02 -9.30 -8.01
CA ALA A 51 12.85 -8.12 -7.83
C ALA A 51 12.23 -7.06 -6.89
N VAL A 52 10.90 -7.03 -6.79
CA VAL A 52 10.14 -5.99 -6.10
C VAL A 52 9.61 -6.45 -4.74
N CYS A 53 9.15 -7.73 -4.62
CA CYS A 53 8.65 -8.29 -3.37
C CYS A 53 9.78 -8.56 -2.38
N VAL A 54 9.47 -8.41 -1.09
CA VAL A 54 10.38 -8.83 -0.02
C VAL A 54 10.35 -10.35 0.11
N THR A 55 11.52 -10.98 -0.09
CA THR A 55 11.74 -12.39 0.23
C THR A 55 12.75 -12.45 1.37
N PRO A 56 12.40 -13.03 2.54
CA PRO A 56 13.24 -12.98 3.73
C PRO A 56 14.68 -13.46 3.50
N GLY A 57 14.86 -14.54 2.73
CA GLY A 57 16.17 -15.11 2.43
C GLY A 57 17.08 -14.24 1.57
N TYR A 58 16.54 -13.27 0.81
CA TYR A 58 17.36 -12.39 -0.04
C TYR A 58 17.73 -11.06 0.63
N ILE A 59 17.09 -10.71 1.75
CA ILE A 59 17.51 -9.55 2.56
C ILE A 59 18.77 -9.88 3.36
N ILE A 60 18.94 -11.15 3.75
CA ILE A 60 20.13 -11.63 4.50
C ILE A 60 21.32 -11.76 3.54
N PRO A 61 22.57 -11.56 4.03
CA PRO A 61 23.77 -11.84 3.25
C PRO A 61 23.76 -13.25 2.63
N PRO A 62 24.19 -13.43 1.35
CA PRO A 62 25.02 -12.52 0.54
C PRO A 62 24.26 -11.56 -0.37
N SER A 63 22.92 -11.67 -0.52
CA SER A 63 22.20 -10.97 -1.60
C SER A 63 21.90 -9.50 -1.31
N PHE A 64 21.64 -9.11 -0.06
CA PHE A 64 21.36 -7.73 0.39
C PHE A 64 20.34 -6.93 -0.45
N TRP A 65 19.20 -7.51 -0.77
CA TRP A 65 18.15 -6.82 -1.56
C TRP A 65 17.33 -5.84 -0.69
N ILE A 66 18.02 -4.86 -0.09
CA ILE A 66 17.41 -3.90 0.85
C ILE A 66 16.38 -3.00 0.17
N TRP A 67 16.53 -2.70 -1.13
CA TRP A 67 15.56 -1.89 -1.87
C TRP A 67 14.15 -2.48 -1.88
N THR A 68 14.01 -3.80 -1.75
CA THR A 68 12.71 -4.46 -1.69
C THR A 68 11.90 -4.02 -0.48
N ALA A 69 12.54 -3.58 0.61
CA ALA A 69 11.87 -3.02 1.78
C ALA A 69 11.07 -1.74 1.49
N PHE A 70 11.41 -1.01 0.42
CA PHE A 70 10.66 0.16 -0.04
C PHE A 70 9.71 -0.17 -1.19
N THR A 71 10.11 -1.06 -2.09
CA THR A 71 9.36 -1.32 -3.32
C THR A 71 8.20 -2.29 -3.14
N HIS A 72 8.25 -3.18 -2.13
CA HIS A 72 7.21 -4.18 -1.88
C HIS A 72 5.82 -3.56 -1.66
N ALA A 73 5.78 -2.36 -1.08
CA ALA A 73 4.55 -1.64 -0.80
C ALA A 73 3.73 -1.30 -2.06
N PHE A 74 4.40 -1.09 -3.19
CA PHE A 74 3.73 -0.75 -4.45
C PHE A 74 3.25 -1.96 -5.23
N PHE A 75 3.65 -3.16 -4.81
CA PHE A 75 3.38 -4.38 -5.56
C PHE A 75 2.14 -5.09 -5.03
N GLU A 76 1.13 -5.24 -5.89
CA GLU A 76 -0.10 -5.96 -5.58
C GLU A 76 -0.47 -6.93 -6.68
N ASN A 77 -1.01 -8.10 -6.29
CA ASN A 77 -1.43 -9.15 -7.22
C ASN A 77 -2.93 -9.11 -7.53
N SER A 78 -3.71 -8.37 -6.72
CA SER A 78 -5.16 -8.34 -6.82
C SER A 78 -5.66 -6.94 -7.15
N VAL A 79 -6.55 -6.84 -8.16
CA VAL A 79 -7.22 -5.57 -8.53
C VAL A 79 -7.95 -4.95 -7.34
N TRP A 80 -8.60 -5.77 -6.51
CA TRP A 80 -9.34 -5.30 -5.34
C TRP A 80 -8.42 -4.66 -4.30
N MET A 81 -7.22 -5.23 -4.09
CA MET A 81 -6.22 -4.65 -3.20
C MET A 81 -5.69 -3.32 -3.77
N VAL A 82 -5.40 -3.26 -5.06
CA VAL A 82 -4.98 -1.99 -5.72
C VAL A 82 -6.01 -0.88 -5.52
N ILE A 83 -7.30 -1.20 -5.65
CA ILE A 83 -8.38 -0.23 -5.42
C ILE A 83 -8.38 0.23 -3.95
N ALA A 84 -8.29 -0.72 -3.01
CA ALA A 84 -8.23 -0.42 -1.58
C ALA A 84 -7.02 0.46 -1.22
N ASP A 85 -5.86 0.18 -1.79
CA ASP A 85 -4.62 0.93 -1.59
C ASP A 85 -4.74 2.36 -2.13
N ILE A 86 -5.26 2.53 -3.34
CA ILE A 86 -5.49 3.86 -3.94
C ILE A 86 -6.48 4.66 -3.09
N VAL A 87 -7.55 4.04 -2.63
CA VAL A 87 -8.53 4.71 -1.74
C VAL A 87 -7.87 5.11 -0.42
N THR A 88 -7.07 4.23 0.19
CA THR A 88 -6.39 4.51 1.46
C THR A 88 -5.35 5.63 1.31
N VAL A 89 -4.52 5.59 0.27
CA VAL A 89 -3.56 6.67 -0.04
C VAL A 89 -4.29 7.98 -0.31
N GLY A 90 -5.41 7.95 -1.02
CA GLY A 90 -6.25 9.11 -1.27
C GLY A 90 -6.87 9.70 -0.01
N LEU A 91 -7.38 8.85 0.90
CA LEU A 91 -7.90 9.27 2.20
C LEU A 91 -6.79 9.83 3.09
N CYS A 92 -5.63 9.20 3.12
CA CYS A 92 -4.45 9.68 3.84
C CYS A 92 -4.07 11.10 3.37
N GLY A 93 -3.98 11.32 2.06
CA GLY A 93 -3.68 12.63 1.50
C GLY A 93 -4.75 13.68 1.82
N LYS A 94 -6.01 13.29 1.87
CA LYS A 94 -7.10 14.23 2.18
C LYS A 94 -7.20 14.57 3.67
N LEU A 95 -6.91 13.64 4.56
CA LEU A 95 -7.08 13.78 6.01
C LEU A 95 -5.78 14.16 6.73
N ILE A 96 -4.65 13.55 6.37
CA ILE A 96 -3.38 13.67 7.09
C ILE A 96 -2.50 14.77 6.48
N GLU A 97 -2.45 14.88 5.16
CA GLU A 97 -1.60 15.85 4.49
C GLU A 97 -1.91 17.31 4.85
N PRO A 98 -3.18 17.76 4.98
CA PRO A 98 -3.48 19.13 5.41
C PRO A 98 -3.03 19.45 6.84
N LEU A 99 -2.86 18.41 7.68
CA LEU A 99 -2.47 18.55 9.10
C LEU A 99 -0.95 18.49 9.28
N TRP A 100 -0.28 17.59 8.57
CA TRP A 100 1.16 17.32 8.75
C TRP A 100 2.01 17.90 7.62
N GLY A 101 1.45 18.07 6.44
CA GLY A 101 2.19 18.43 5.24
C GLY A 101 2.59 17.23 4.38
N ALA A 102 2.93 17.52 3.12
CA ALA A 102 3.23 16.49 2.11
C ALA A 102 4.53 15.69 2.43
N ILE A 103 5.54 16.36 2.97
CA ILE A 103 6.83 15.75 3.30
C ILE A 103 6.68 14.80 4.49
N GLU A 104 5.96 15.23 5.53
CA GLU A 104 5.71 14.40 6.72
C GLU A 104 4.88 13.17 6.37
N MET A 105 3.88 13.31 5.50
CA MET A 105 3.11 12.17 4.99
C MET A 105 3.99 11.17 4.23
N LEU A 106 4.93 11.65 3.40
CA LEU A 106 5.86 10.79 2.66
C LEU A 106 6.85 10.08 3.60
N THR A 107 7.33 10.80 4.62
CA THR A 107 8.21 10.24 5.66
C THR A 107 7.48 9.16 6.46
N PHE A 108 6.24 9.42 6.85
CA PHE A 108 5.37 8.43 7.51
C PHE A 108 5.18 7.18 6.63
N PHE A 109 4.89 7.38 5.34
CA PHE A 109 4.78 6.28 4.37
C PHE A 109 6.06 5.44 4.33
N ALA A 110 7.22 6.07 4.21
CA ALA A 110 8.50 5.38 4.13
C ALA A 110 8.82 4.60 5.43
N ILE A 111 8.66 5.23 6.59
CA ILE A 111 8.93 4.61 7.90
C ILE A 111 8.02 3.40 8.13
N VAL A 112 6.71 3.54 7.91
CA VAL A 112 5.75 2.47 8.15
C VAL A 112 6.06 1.27 7.24
N ASN A 113 6.21 1.48 5.93
CA ASN A 113 6.47 0.38 5.00
C ASN A 113 7.79 -0.33 5.28
N THR A 114 8.84 0.43 5.58
CA THR A 114 10.14 -0.15 5.96
C THR A 114 10.03 -0.97 7.25
N SER A 115 9.33 -0.46 8.26
CA SER A 115 9.10 -1.18 9.52
C SER A 115 8.30 -2.47 9.30
N VAL A 116 7.25 -2.42 8.48
CA VAL A 116 6.45 -3.61 8.12
C VAL A 116 7.32 -4.65 7.42
N ALA A 117 8.19 -4.24 6.48
CA ALA A 117 9.10 -5.16 5.80
C ALA A 117 10.04 -5.87 6.80
N PHE A 118 10.71 -5.12 7.67
CA PHE A 118 11.63 -5.69 8.65
C PHE A 118 10.94 -6.58 9.68
N LEU A 119 9.78 -6.19 10.20
CA LEU A 119 8.99 -7.01 11.12
C LEU A 119 8.54 -8.32 10.47
N SER A 120 8.10 -8.26 9.21
CA SER A 120 7.70 -9.44 8.46
C SER A 120 8.89 -10.39 8.23
N VAL A 121 10.05 -9.85 7.85
CA VAL A 121 11.27 -10.65 7.69
C VAL A 121 11.67 -11.30 9.01
N ALA A 122 11.68 -10.56 10.12
CA ALA A 122 11.98 -11.10 11.44
C ALA A 122 11.03 -12.23 11.84
N TYR A 123 9.74 -12.05 11.57
CA TYR A 123 8.72 -13.07 11.82
C TYR A 123 9.00 -14.38 11.06
N TYR A 124 9.30 -14.30 9.76
CA TYR A 124 9.61 -15.50 8.97
C TYR A 124 10.96 -16.15 9.32
N ILE A 125 11.94 -15.38 9.79
CA ILE A 125 13.18 -15.93 10.33
C ILE A 125 12.91 -16.74 11.62
N VAL A 126 12.04 -16.25 12.50
CA VAL A 126 11.63 -16.97 13.71
C VAL A 126 10.88 -18.27 13.34
N LEU A 127 9.95 -18.21 12.39
CA LEU A 127 9.26 -19.41 11.89
C LEU A 127 10.23 -20.43 11.31
N TYR A 128 11.20 -19.99 10.53
CA TYR A 128 12.26 -20.86 10.03
C TYR A 128 13.05 -21.51 11.16
N SER A 129 13.43 -20.74 12.19
CA SER A 129 14.21 -21.26 13.33
C SER A 129 13.46 -22.33 14.13
N ILE A 130 12.13 -22.26 14.16
CA ILE A 130 11.28 -23.25 14.85
C ILE A 130 11.04 -24.48 13.97
N SER A 131 10.74 -24.27 12.68
CA SER A 131 10.24 -25.32 11.76
C SER A 131 11.34 -25.98 10.95
N TRP A 132 12.52 -25.36 10.82
CA TRP A 132 13.65 -25.76 9.95
C TRP A 132 13.26 -25.96 8.48
N ASN A 133 12.12 -25.38 8.05
CA ASN A 133 11.65 -25.47 6.68
C ASN A 133 12.14 -24.27 5.86
N PRO A 134 12.97 -24.47 4.81
CA PRO A 134 13.52 -23.39 3.99
C PRO A 134 12.46 -22.62 3.19
N ASP A 135 11.24 -23.15 3.04
CA ASP A 135 10.16 -22.48 2.32
C ASP A 135 9.78 -21.15 2.96
N TYR A 136 9.89 -21.03 4.28
CA TYR A 136 9.63 -19.75 4.99
C TYR A 136 10.62 -18.64 4.63
N LEU A 137 11.82 -18.99 4.17
CA LEU A 137 12.83 -18.00 3.76
C LEU A 137 12.76 -17.66 2.28
N PHE A 138 12.49 -18.64 1.40
CA PHE A 138 12.67 -18.49 -0.04
C PHE A 138 11.40 -18.57 -0.87
N ALA A 139 10.34 -19.22 -0.38
CA ALA A 139 9.07 -19.34 -1.11
C ALA A 139 8.10 -18.18 -0.80
N VAL A 140 8.21 -17.59 0.40
CA VAL A 140 7.31 -16.51 0.81
C VAL A 140 7.72 -15.20 0.16
N ARG A 141 6.72 -14.51 -0.40
CA ARG A 141 6.87 -13.16 -0.96
C ARG A 141 5.95 -12.20 -0.23
N ILE A 142 6.54 -11.24 0.44
CA ILE A 142 5.82 -10.21 1.19
C ILE A 142 5.65 -9.01 0.26
N HIS A 143 4.41 -8.56 0.10
CA HIS A 143 4.05 -7.44 -0.74
C HIS A 143 2.79 -6.75 -0.21
N GLY A 144 2.52 -5.53 -0.72
CA GLY A 144 1.30 -4.80 -0.49
C GLY A 144 1.35 -3.71 0.58
N LEU A 145 0.33 -2.87 0.55
CA LEU A 145 0.15 -1.69 1.42
C LEU A 145 -0.72 -1.98 2.66
N ALA A 146 -1.11 -3.24 2.92
CA ALA A 146 -2.01 -3.57 4.03
C ALA A 146 -1.51 -3.05 5.40
N GLY A 147 -0.20 -3.11 5.65
CA GLY A 147 0.42 -2.57 6.87
C GLY A 147 0.31 -1.05 6.95
N TYR A 148 0.50 -0.36 5.84
CA TYR A 148 0.29 1.08 5.74
C TYR A 148 -1.17 1.47 5.95
N CYS A 149 -2.12 0.73 5.36
CA CYS A 149 -3.54 0.94 5.59
C CYS A 149 -3.90 0.87 7.06
N ALA A 150 -3.40 -0.14 7.78
CA ALA A 150 -3.61 -0.27 9.23
C ALA A 150 -3.01 0.91 10.01
N ALA A 151 -1.79 1.34 9.68
CA ALA A 151 -1.13 2.48 10.31
C ALA A 151 -1.88 3.79 10.09
N VAL A 152 -2.41 4.02 8.89
CA VAL A 152 -3.24 5.20 8.57
C VAL A 152 -4.52 5.20 9.41
N MET A 153 -5.19 4.06 9.56
CA MET A 153 -6.40 3.95 10.40
C MET A 153 -6.10 4.30 11.86
N VAL A 154 -4.99 3.84 12.39
CA VAL A 154 -4.54 4.16 13.75
C VAL A 154 -4.21 5.65 13.87
N ALA A 155 -3.47 6.21 12.92
CA ALA A 155 -3.10 7.63 12.90
C ALA A 155 -4.34 8.53 12.86
N VAL A 156 -5.31 8.23 11.99
CA VAL A 156 -6.58 8.97 11.90
C VAL A 156 -7.35 8.91 13.21
N LYS A 157 -7.42 7.74 13.86
CA LYS A 157 -8.08 7.60 15.16
C LYS A 157 -7.39 8.41 16.25
N GLN A 158 -6.07 8.53 16.23
CA GLN A 158 -5.31 9.32 17.20
C GLN A 158 -5.48 10.84 16.99
N ILE A 159 -5.58 11.28 15.73
CA ILE A 159 -5.72 12.70 15.38
C ILE A 159 -7.15 13.19 15.64
N MET A 160 -8.15 12.33 15.41
CA MET A 160 -9.57 12.67 15.54
C MET A 160 -10.30 11.64 16.45
N PRO A 161 -10.05 11.66 17.77
CA PRO A 161 -10.61 10.67 18.67
C PRO A 161 -12.15 10.72 18.78
N ASP A 162 -12.76 11.90 18.62
CA ASP A 162 -14.19 12.13 18.91
C ASP A 162 -15.11 12.13 17.67
N HIS A 163 -14.57 12.01 16.45
CA HIS A 163 -15.35 12.16 15.21
C HIS A 163 -15.56 10.89 14.39
N VAL A 164 -15.05 9.74 14.85
CA VAL A 164 -14.96 8.55 13.96
C VAL A 164 -16.04 7.49 14.18
N LEU A 165 -16.91 7.62 15.19
CA LEU A 165 -17.96 6.62 15.40
C LEU A 165 -19.27 7.26 15.90
N VAL A 166 -20.01 7.90 15.01
CA VAL A 166 -21.47 8.01 15.13
C VAL A 166 -22.09 7.61 13.81
#